data_8f29f7ea50fe0f142472155ab2f09683
#
_entry.id   8f29f7ea50fe0f142472155ab2f09683
#
_cell.length_a   1.000
_cell.length_b   1.000
_cell.length_c   1.000
_cell.angle_alpha   90.00
_cell.angle_beta   90.00
_cell.angle_gamma   90.00
#
_symmetry.space_group_name_H-M   'P 1'
#
loop_
_entity.id
_entity.type
_entity.pdbx_description
1 polymer ?
#
loop_
_entity_poly.entity_id
_entity_poly.type
_entity_poly.pdbx_seq_one_letter_code
_entity_poly.pdbx_strand_id
1 'polypeptide(L)'
;GGERQRVLLAKVLAQETKLIFLDEPTASLDLTYQEEIFEQCRNLCQQGKTILIVVHDIKLATKFCSRLILLNKGQIIADGKPKEVITAENLHKAYKMKAAVFKNHVSGLLDIYTYSSDKDCQKGKSVHVISGGGVAGNIVRKLYEGNYKISMGVISQGDADAVVGEAFKAQIVKKDCFAQITTETINKNIELIKAANFTVLCNIFYGNNNLDNLKAAFQAEKLIVLEDQKIEERDHTDGKATLLYKQLLEMDKVVLMTTPEFIQCMEQHL
;
A
#
# COMPACT_ATOMS: atom_id res chain seq x y z
N GLY A 1 8.84 -31.26 15.84
CA GLY A 1 9.00 -31.18 14.38
C GLY A 1 10.32 -30.54 13.92
N GLY A 2 10.77 -29.47 14.56
CA GLY A 2 11.96 -28.71 14.14
C GLY A 2 13.28 -29.46 14.19
N GLU A 3 13.51 -30.26 15.20
CA GLU A 3 14.75 -31.07 15.33
C GLU A 3 14.93 -32.07 14.19
N ARG A 4 13.86 -32.73 13.78
CA ARG A 4 13.90 -33.69 12.66
C ARG A 4 14.31 -32.99 11.35
N GLN A 5 13.80 -31.80 11.09
CA GLN A 5 14.14 -31.04 9.89
C GLN A 5 15.58 -30.54 9.91
N ARG A 6 16.08 -30.12 11.08
CA ARG A 6 17.52 -29.77 11.24
C ARG A 6 18.43 -30.96 10.96
N VAL A 7 18.06 -32.16 11.45
CA VAL A 7 18.81 -33.39 11.18
C VAL A 7 18.80 -33.73 9.68
N LEU A 8 17.65 -33.60 9.00
CA LEU A 8 17.55 -33.82 7.58
C LEU A 8 18.40 -32.82 6.79
N LEU A 9 18.38 -31.55 7.15
CA LEU A 9 19.21 -30.53 6.54
C LEU A 9 20.70 -30.84 6.76
N ALA A 10 21.10 -31.15 7.99
CA ALA A 10 22.46 -31.56 8.31
C ALA A 10 22.93 -32.77 7.49
N LYS A 11 22.05 -33.76 7.29
CA LYS A 11 22.32 -34.93 6.44
C LYS A 11 22.56 -34.54 4.96
N VAL A 12 21.74 -33.63 4.42
CA VAL A 12 21.91 -33.11 3.05
C VAL A 12 23.21 -32.33 2.93
N LEU A 13 23.56 -31.52 3.92
CA LEU A 13 24.80 -30.73 3.95
C LEU A 13 26.06 -31.61 4.02
N ALA A 14 25.99 -32.74 4.76
CA ALA A 14 27.08 -33.71 4.86
C ALA A 14 27.41 -34.41 3.54
N GLN A 15 26.51 -34.33 2.54
CA GLN A 15 26.80 -34.88 1.19
C GLN A 15 27.73 -33.99 0.36
N GLU A 16 28.03 -32.78 0.80
CA GLU A 16 28.93 -31.81 0.15
C GLU A 16 28.63 -31.51 -1.34
N THR A 17 27.38 -31.76 -1.77
CA THR A 17 26.95 -31.50 -3.15
C THR A 17 26.97 -30.03 -3.50
N LYS A 18 27.26 -29.70 -4.76
CA LYS A 18 27.18 -28.30 -5.26
C LYS A 18 25.74 -27.82 -5.47
N LEU A 19 24.82 -28.74 -5.73
CA LEU A 19 23.40 -28.49 -5.97
C LEU A 19 22.58 -29.19 -4.89
N ILE A 20 21.69 -28.43 -4.24
CA ILE A 20 20.84 -28.92 -3.15
C ILE A 20 19.38 -28.62 -3.53
N PHE A 21 18.53 -29.63 -3.39
CA PHE A 21 17.08 -29.50 -3.54
C PHE A 21 16.41 -29.64 -2.18
N LEU A 22 15.57 -28.68 -1.85
CA LEU A 22 14.78 -28.66 -0.62
C LEU A 22 13.30 -28.53 -0.97
N ASP A 23 12.51 -29.50 -0.57
CA ASP A 23 11.06 -29.50 -0.76
C ASP A 23 10.38 -29.18 0.57
N GLU A 24 9.77 -28.00 0.64
CA GLU A 24 9.06 -27.47 1.82
C GLU A 24 9.83 -27.65 3.15
N PRO A 25 11.11 -27.26 3.25
CA PRO A 25 11.93 -27.56 4.44
C PRO A 25 11.47 -26.80 5.68
N THR A 26 10.57 -25.85 5.54
CA THR A 26 10.04 -25.01 6.62
C THR A 26 8.61 -25.36 7.03
N ALA A 27 8.00 -26.38 6.42
CA ALA A 27 6.68 -26.83 6.78
C ALA A 27 6.63 -27.26 8.27
N SER A 28 5.65 -26.76 9.00
CA SER A 28 5.43 -27.05 10.42
C SER A 28 6.51 -26.53 11.39
N LEU A 29 7.32 -25.57 10.97
CA LEU A 29 8.28 -24.87 11.83
C LEU A 29 7.70 -23.52 12.29
N ASP A 30 8.12 -23.07 13.47
CA ASP A 30 7.86 -21.70 13.90
C ASP A 30 8.70 -20.69 13.10
N LEU A 31 8.33 -19.42 13.19
CA LEU A 31 8.93 -18.34 12.41
C LEU A 31 10.45 -18.23 12.59
N THR A 32 10.94 -18.41 13.81
CA THR A 32 12.36 -18.31 14.13
C THR A 32 13.16 -19.39 13.40
N TYR A 33 12.69 -20.64 13.46
CA TYR A 33 13.37 -21.75 12.77
C TYR A 33 13.24 -21.68 11.25
N GLN A 34 12.14 -21.17 10.73
CA GLN A 34 12.01 -20.91 9.30
C GLN A 34 13.09 -19.95 8.80
N GLU A 35 13.25 -18.82 9.49
CA GLU A 35 14.28 -17.82 9.13
C GLU A 35 15.70 -18.39 9.26
N GLU A 36 15.99 -19.15 10.31
CA GLU A 36 17.30 -19.81 10.48
C GLU A 36 17.65 -20.72 9.30
N ILE A 37 16.72 -21.53 8.81
CA ILE A 37 16.95 -22.40 7.64
C ILE A 37 17.27 -21.58 6.39
N PHE A 38 16.51 -20.53 6.13
CA PHE A 38 16.77 -19.66 4.97
C PHE A 38 18.11 -18.92 5.06
N GLU A 39 18.48 -18.47 6.26
CA GLU A 39 19.81 -17.86 6.49
C GLU A 39 20.94 -18.86 6.24
N GLN A 40 20.80 -20.10 6.71
CA GLN A 40 21.76 -21.15 6.42
C GLN A 40 21.87 -21.44 4.91
N CYS A 41 20.73 -21.51 4.20
CA CYS A 41 20.71 -21.67 2.75
C CYS A 41 21.44 -20.50 2.07
N ARG A 42 21.21 -19.26 2.50
CA ARG A 42 21.89 -18.07 1.95
C ARG A 42 23.40 -18.13 2.17
N ASN A 43 23.85 -18.51 3.36
CA ASN A 43 25.27 -18.66 3.67
C ASN A 43 25.94 -19.73 2.79
N LEU A 44 25.27 -20.83 2.51
CA LEU A 44 25.75 -21.88 1.62
C LEU A 44 25.83 -21.40 0.15
N CYS A 45 24.87 -20.60 -0.28
CA CYS A 45 24.92 -19.98 -1.60
C CYS A 45 26.12 -19.01 -1.73
N GLN A 46 26.46 -18.26 -0.68
CA GLN A 46 27.66 -17.41 -0.63
C GLN A 46 28.97 -18.24 -0.70
N GLN A 47 28.95 -19.49 -0.25
CA GLN A 47 30.06 -20.43 -0.36
C GLN A 47 30.10 -21.16 -1.73
N GLY A 48 29.28 -20.74 -2.69
CA GLY A 48 29.28 -21.27 -4.06
C GLY A 48 28.35 -22.46 -4.31
N LYS A 49 27.50 -22.81 -3.35
CA LYS A 49 26.45 -23.84 -3.57
C LYS A 49 25.23 -23.22 -4.28
N THR A 50 24.54 -24.05 -5.04
CA THR A 50 23.23 -23.68 -5.65
C THR A 50 22.13 -24.41 -4.89
N ILE A 51 21.12 -23.66 -4.44
CA ILE A 51 19.99 -24.24 -3.71
C ILE A 51 18.70 -23.92 -4.46
N LEU A 52 17.96 -24.96 -4.78
CA LEU A 52 16.59 -24.89 -5.27
C LEU A 52 15.64 -25.28 -4.13
N ILE A 53 14.76 -24.35 -3.74
CA ILE A 53 13.86 -24.55 -2.61
C ILE A 53 12.40 -24.36 -3.07
N VAL A 54 11.55 -25.32 -2.75
CA VAL A 54 10.09 -25.20 -2.92
C VAL A 54 9.50 -24.67 -1.62
N VAL A 55 8.73 -23.59 -1.72
CA VAL A 55 8.11 -22.92 -0.56
C VAL A 55 6.73 -22.38 -0.91
N HIS A 56 5.85 -22.33 0.07
CA HIS A 56 4.53 -21.72 -0.04
C HIS A 56 4.49 -20.28 0.51
N ASP A 57 5.43 -19.91 1.38
CA ASP A 57 5.51 -18.57 1.95
C ASP A 57 6.22 -17.61 0.98
N ILE A 58 5.43 -16.75 0.33
CA ILE A 58 5.93 -15.77 -0.61
C ILE A 58 6.80 -14.71 0.10
N LYS A 59 6.52 -14.38 1.37
CA LYS A 59 7.31 -13.39 2.12
C LYS A 59 8.72 -13.91 2.38
N LEU A 60 8.85 -15.16 2.82
CA LEU A 60 10.15 -15.82 2.97
C LEU A 60 10.88 -15.93 1.63
N ALA A 61 10.20 -16.34 0.58
CA ALA A 61 10.78 -16.42 -0.75
C ALA A 61 11.33 -15.06 -1.23
N THR A 62 10.56 -13.98 -1.06
CA THR A 62 10.99 -12.63 -1.46
C THR A 62 12.12 -12.07 -0.61
N LYS A 63 12.21 -12.47 0.66
CA LYS A 63 13.23 -12.01 1.61
C LYS A 63 14.60 -12.66 1.35
N PHE A 64 14.60 -13.95 1.03
CA PHE A 64 15.82 -14.75 1.04
C PHE A 64 16.30 -15.22 -0.35
N CYS A 65 15.41 -15.37 -1.32
CA CYS A 65 15.78 -15.89 -2.64
C CYS A 65 16.19 -14.77 -3.60
N SER A 66 17.27 -14.97 -4.33
CA SER A 66 17.76 -14.05 -5.37
C SER A 66 16.96 -14.16 -6.68
N ARG A 67 16.36 -15.34 -6.93
CA ARG A 67 15.55 -15.66 -8.10
C ARG A 67 14.34 -16.48 -7.66
N LEU A 68 13.19 -16.18 -8.23
CA LEU A 68 11.94 -16.90 -8.01
C LEU A 68 11.43 -17.48 -9.30
N ILE A 69 10.82 -18.66 -9.21
CA ILE A 69 10.07 -19.30 -10.28
C ILE A 69 8.65 -19.52 -9.73
N LEU A 70 7.68 -18.84 -10.31
CA LEU A 70 6.27 -18.99 -9.95
C LEU A 70 5.62 -20.04 -10.82
N LEU A 71 5.11 -21.09 -10.18
CA LEU A 71 4.48 -22.23 -10.83
C LEU A 71 2.97 -22.25 -10.59
N ASN A 72 2.20 -22.61 -11.60
CA ASN A 72 0.78 -22.94 -11.46
C ASN A 72 0.42 -24.07 -12.44
N LYS A 73 -0.21 -25.13 -11.94
CA LYS A 73 -0.68 -26.29 -12.74
C LYS A 73 0.37 -26.83 -13.71
N GLY A 74 1.61 -26.95 -13.24
CA GLY A 74 2.74 -27.48 -14.02
C GLY A 74 3.33 -26.51 -15.05
N GLN A 75 2.88 -25.25 -15.09
CA GLN A 75 3.39 -24.23 -15.98
C GLN A 75 4.15 -23.13 -15.21
N ILE A 76 5.24 -22.64 -15.79
CA ILE A 76 5.96 -21.47 -15.29
C ILE A 76 5.18 -20.22 -15.68
N ILE A 77 4.66 -19.52 -14.67
CA ILE A 77 3.95 -18.24 -14.85
C ILE A 77 4.94 -17.08 -14.98
N ALA A 78 6.00 -17.10 -14.17
CA ALA A 78 7.05 -16.09 -14.18
C ALA A 78 8.35 -16.68 -13.62
N ASP A 79 9.47 -16.14 -14.07
CA ASP A 79 10.83 -16.49 -13.64
C ASP A 79 11.70 -15.23 -13.66
N GLY A 80 12.39 -14.93 -12.57
CA GLY A 80 13.22 -13.74 -12.46
C GLY A 80 13.48 -13.30 -11.02
N LYS A 81 13.85 -12.04 -10.84
CA LYS A 81 14.04 -11.45 -9.52
C LYS A 81 12.70 -11.32 -8.78
N PRO A 82 12.68 -11.33 -7.43
CA PRO A 82 11.43 -11.24 -6.67
C PRO A 82 10.48 -10.14 -7.12
N LYS A 83 10.97 -8.93 -7.40
CA LYS A 83 10.18 -7.78 -7.86
C LYS A 83 9.56 -7.96 -9.28
N GLU A 84 10.15 -8.81 -10.10
CA GLU A 84 9.70 -9.09 -11.46
C GLU A 84 8.65 -10.22 -11.46
N VAL A 85 8.80 -11.16 -10.53
CA VAL A 85 7.93 -12.35 -10.42
C VAL A 85 6.70 -12.05 -9.58
N ILE A 86 6.88 -11.38 -8.42
CA ILE A 86 5.77 -11.07 -7.51
C ILE A 86 5.13 -9.74 -7.92
N THR A 87 4.17 -9.87 -8.82
CA THR A 87 3.33 -8.77 -9.31
C THR A 87 1.85 -9.10 -9.09
N ALA A 88 0.99 -8.08 -9.01
CA ALA A 88 -0.46 -8.30 -8.90
C ALA A 88 -0.99 -9.17 -10.04
N GLU A 89 -0.49 -8.99 -11.27
CA GLU A 89 -0.88 -9.78 -12.44
C GLU A 89 -0.48 -11.25 -12.31
N ASN A 90 0.77 -11.54 -11.95
CA ASN A 90 1.26 -12.90 -11.79
C ASN A 90 0.58 -13.63 -10.64
N LEU A 91 0.34 -12.92 -9.51
CA LEU A 91 -0.43 -13.46 -8.38
C LEU A 91 -1.88 -13.78 -8.79
N HIS A 92 -2.49 -12.91 -9.60
CA HIS A 92 -3.82 -13.19 -10.14
C HIS A 92 -3.83 -14.41 -11.07
N LYS A 93 -2.83 -14.54 -11.95
CA LYS A 93 -2.69 -15.72 -12.83
C LYS A 93 -2.48 -17.01 -12.04
N ALA A 94 -1.61 -16.96 -11.02
CA ALA A 94 -1.23 -18.15 -10.26
C ALA A 94 -2.31 -18.58 -9.24
N TYR A 95 -2.90 -17.64 -8.51
CA TYR A 95 -3.76 -17.94 -7.36
C TYR A 95 -5.22 -17.48 -7.52
N LYS A 96 -5.55 -16.79 -8.63
CA LYS A 96 -6.87 -16.17 -8.86
C LYS A 96 -7.26 -15.13 -7.78
N MET A 97 -6.29 -14.60 -7.06
CA MET A 97 -6.50 -13.58 -6.04
C MET A 97 -6.23 -12.17 -6.61
N LYS A 98 -6.93 -11.19 -6.10
CA LYS A 98 -6.59 -9.77 -6.30
C LYS A 98 -5.59 -9.35 -5.22
N ALA A 99 -4.54 -8.66 -5.60
CA ALA A 99 -3.50 -8.22 -4.68
C ALA A 99 -2.93 -6.86 -5.09
N ALA A 100 -2.58 -6.03 -4.11
CA ALA A 100 -1.66 -4.93 -4.26
C ALA A 100 -0.26 -5.39 -3.81
N VAL A 101 0.75 -5.12 -4.62
CA VAL A 101 2.15 -5.46 -4.32
C VAL A 101 2.93 -4.16 -4.27
N PHE A 102 3.61 -3.91 -3.16
CA PHE A 102 4.35 -2.67 -2.93
C PHE A 102 5.62 -2.95 -2.12
N LYS A 103 6.54 -2.01 -2.17
CA LYS A 103 7.76 -2.08 -1.36
C LYS A 103 7.48 -1.53 0.03
N ASN A 104 7.70 -2.33 1.06
CA ASN A 104 7.63 -1.88 2.44
C ASN A 104 8.83 -0.95 2.73
N HIS A 105 8.56 0.27 3.15
CA HIS A 105 9.60 1.29 3.35
C HIS A 105 10.47 1.04 4.59
N VAL A 106 9.97 0.27 5.56
CA VAL A 106 10.72 -0.07 6.78
C VAL A 106 11.70 -1.21 6.51
N SER A 107 11.23 -2.29 5.90
CA SER A 107 12.04 -3.49 5.65
C SER A 107 12.76 -3.47 4.30
N GLY A 108 12.33 -2.61 3.36
CA GLY A 108 12.80 -2.61 1.97
C GLY A 108 12.34 -3.81 1.14
N LEU A 109 11.59 -4.73 1.73
CA LEU A 109 11.09 -5.95 1.09
C LEU A 109 9.75 -5.70 0.38
N LEU A 110 9.34 -6.66 -0.47
CA LEU A 110 8.01 -6.67 -1.05
C LEU A 110 6.98 -7.07 0.02
N ASP A 111 5.89 -6.32 0.06
CA ASP A 111 4.70 -6.65 0.84
C ASP A 111 3.52 -6.88 -0.09
N ILE A 112 2.59 -7.74 0.34
CA ILE A 112 1.45 -8.16 -0.46
C ILE A 112 0.19 -7.95 0.37
N TYR A 113 -0.69 -7.12 -0.13
CA TYR A 113 -2.03 -6.95 0.41
C TYR A 113 -3.04 -7.65 -0.50
N THR A 114 -3.70 -8.69 0.00
CA THR A 114 -4.75 -9.42 -0.74
C THR A 114 -6.13 -8.90 -0.37
N TYR A 115 -7.01 -8.79 -1.35
CA TYR A 115 -8.39 -8.34 -1.15
C TYR A 115 -9.35 -9.11 -2.05
N SER A 116 -10.59 -9.26 -1.57
CA SER A 116 -11.69 -9.79 -2.33
C SER A 116 -12.59 -8.64 -2.77
N SER A 117 -12.75 -8.46 -4.06
CA SER A 117 -13.77 -7.55 -4.60
C SER A 117 -14.49 -8.30 -5.71
N ASP A 118 -15.68 -8.73 -5.40
CA ASP A 118 -16.49 -9.51 -6.34
C ASP A 118 -17.27 -8.64 -7.32
N LYS A 119 -17.19 -7.32 -7.20
CA LYS A 119 -17.97 -6.38 -8.00
C LYS A 119 -17.08 -5.35 -8.68
N ASP A 120 -17.26 -5.20 -9.98
CA ASP A 120 -16.80 -4.03 -10.77
C ASP A 120 -17.66 -2.78 -10.47
N CYS A 121 -18.09 -2.60 -9.22
CA CYS A 121 -19.19 -1.71 -8.85
C CYS A 121 -18.94 -0.25 -9.19
N GLN A 122 -17.67 0.19 -9.19
CA GLN A 122 -17.32 1.60 -9.38
C GLN A 122 -16.29 1.80 -10.50
N LYS A 123 -16.19 0.83 -11.43
CA LYS A 123 -15.24 0.92 -12.56
C LYS A 123 -15.48 2.20 -13.36
N GLY A 124 -14.42 3.01 -13.44
CA GLY A 124 -14.46 4.29 -14.14
C GLY A 124 -14.82 5.50 -13.27
N LYS A 125 -15.27 5.33 -12.03
CA LYS A 125 -15.44 6.46 -11.12
C LYS A 125 -14.12 6.89 -10.53
N SER A 126 -13.91 8.19 -10.43
CA SER A 126 -12.70 8.81 -9.89
C SER A 126 -12.97 9.49 -8.55
N VAL A 127 -11.99 9.43 -7.67
CA VAL A 127 -12.03 10.11 -6.37
C VAL A 127 -10.71 10.84 -6.13
N HIS A 128 -10.80 12.04 -5.59
CA HIS A 128 -9.63 12.76 -5.13
C HIS A 128 -9.58 12.76 -3.59
N VAL A 129 -8.42 12.46 -3.01
CA VAL A 129 -8.23 12.38 -1.57
C VAL A 129 -7.27 13.49 -1.12
N ILE A 130 -7.75 14.41 -0.31
CA ILE A 130 -6.94 15.44 0.34
C ILE A 130 -6.55 14.90 1.71
N SER A 131 -5.27 14.58 1.89
CA SER A 131 -4.75 13.93 3.09
C SER A 131 -3.32 14.39 3.43
N GLY A 132 -2.77 13.83 4.47
CA GLY A 132 -1.41 14.01 4.96
C GLY A 132 -1.29 13.58 6.42
N GLY A 133 -0.07 13.23 6.85
CA GLY A 133 0.18 12.80 8.22
C GLY A 133 -0.22 11.36 8.52
N GLY A 134 -0.44 10.52 7.50
CA GLY A 134 -0.70 9.09 7.68
C GLY A 134 -2.15 8.72 7.96
N VAL A 135 -3.12 9.61 7.68
CA VAL A 135 -4.54 9.36 7.99
C VAL A 135 -5.32 8.66 6.87
N ALA A 136 -4.77 8.61 5.64
CA ALA A 136 -5.51 8.11 4.49
C ALA A 136 -5.45 6.58 4.28
N GLY A 137 -4.65 5.85 5.06
CA GLY A 137 -4.36 4.44 4.80
C GLY A 137 -5.60 3.57 4.56
N ASN A 138 -6.52 3.56 5.51
CA ASN A 138 -7.77 2.79 5.41
C ASN A 138 -8.72 3.32 4.32
N ILE A 139 -8.75 4.63 4.13
CA ILE A 139 -9.61 5.31 3.15
C ILE A 139 -9.18 4.90 1.73
N VAL A 140 -7.89 5.07 1.41
CA VAL A 140 -7.32 4.72 0.11
C VAL A 140 -7.46 3.23 -0.19
N ARG A 141 -7.25 2.38 0.83
CA ARG A 141 -7.46 0.93 0.72
C ARG A 141 -8.90 0.61 0.31
N LYS A 142 -9.89 1.15 1.03
CA LYS A 142 -11.32 0.90 0.73
C LYS A 142 -11.73 1.42 -0.64
N LEU A 143 -11.25 2.59 -1.03
CA LEU A 143 -11.48 3.11 -2.37
C LEU A 143 -10.86 2.23 -3.46
N TYR A 144 -9.66 1.70 -3.22
CA TYR A 144 -9.00 0.77 -4.13
C TYR A 144 -9.76 -0.57 -4.23
N GLU A 145 -10.21 -1.13 -3.10
CA GLU A 145 -11.08 -2.32 -3.06
C GLU A 145 -12.36 -2.10 -3.87
N GLY A 146 -12.94 -0.88 -3.81
CA GLY A 146 -14.10 -0.45 -4.58
C GLY A 146 -13.83 -0.15 -6.05
N ASN A 147 -12.60 -0.38 -6.53
CA ASN A 147 -12.19 -0.16 -7.91
C ASN A 147 -12.31 1.29 -8.41
N TYR A 148 -12.15 2.27 -7.50
CA TYR A 148 -12.07 3.68 -7.86
C TYR A 148 -10.72 4.03 -8.47
N LYS A 149 -10.73 4.98 -9.41
CA LYS A 149 -9.51 5.66 -9.86
C LYS A 149 -9.15 6.74 -8.83
N ILE A 150 -8.06 6.55 -8.10
CA ILE A 150 -7.69 7.41 -6.97
C ILE A 150 -6.66 8.45 -7.42
N SER A 151 -6.88 9.70 -7.04
CA SER A 151 -5.87 10.76 -7.06
C SER A 151 -5.72 11.36 -5.67
N MET A 152 -4.53 11.88 -5.36
CA MET A 152 -4.22 12.41 -4.03
C MET A 152 -3.35 13.67 -4.13
N GLY A 153 -3.49 14.57 -3.19
CA GLY A 153 -2.58 15.72 -3.12
C GLY A 153 -3.13 16.93 -2.37
N VAL A 154 -2.33 17.94 -2.12
CA VAL A 154 -0.85 17.96 -2.25
C VAL A 154 -0.24 17.30 -1.03
N ILE A 155 0.61 16.32 -1.21
CA ILE A 155 1.23 15.53 -0.14
C ILE A 155 2.75 15.75 -0.14
N SER A 156 3.36 15.88 1.03
CA SER A 156 4.82 15.97 1.15
C SER A 156 5.50 14.67 0.73
N GLN A 157 6.61 14.76 0.03
CA GLN A 157 7.44 13.62 -0.29
C GLN A 157 7.92 12.95 1.02
N GLY A 158 7.74 11.63 1.13
CA GLY A 158 8.07 10.89 2.36
C GLY A 158 6.94 10.82 3.40
N ASP A 159 5.80 11.48 3.17
CA ASP A 159 4.61 11.32 4.00
C ASP A 159 4.07 9.87 3.89
N ALA A 160 3.57 9.33 5.00
CA ALA A 160 2.99 7.98 5.03
C ALA A 160 1.83 7.82 4.04
N ASP A 161 1.02 8.86 3.83
CA ASP A 161 -0.07 8.83 2.87
C ASP A 161 0.42 8.79 1.41
N ALA A 162 1.58 9.40 1.11
CA ALA A 162 2.20 9.26 -0.21
C ALA A 162 2.63 7.81 -0.47
N VAL A 163 3.19 7.15 0.54
CA VAL A 163 3.57 5.73 0.48
C VAL A 163 2.37 4.83 0.21
N VAL A 164 1.28 5.06 0.93
CA VAL A 164 0.01 4.33 0.74
C VAL A 164 -0.54 4.58 -0.66
N GLY A 165 -0.58 5.83 -1.10
CA GLY A 165 -1.05 6.18 -2.45
C GLY A 165 -0.25 5.48 -3.54
N GLU A 166 1.08 5.39 -3.43
CA GLU A 166 1.93 4.65 -4.37
C GLU A 166 1.63 3.15 -4.36
N ALA A 167 1.45 2.55 -3.17
CA ALA A 167 1.12 1.14 -3.01
C ALA A 167 -0.17 0.77 -3.73
N PHE A 168 -1.17 1.64 -3.68
CA PHE A 168 -2.48 1.47 -4.32
C PHE A 168 -2.61 2.18 -5.69
N LYS A 169 -1.47 2.56 -6.31
CA LYS A 169 -1.41 3.14 -7.66
C LYS A 169 -2.21 4.42 -7.85
N ALA A 170 -2.35 5.22 -6.80
CA ALA A 170 -2.97 6.54 -6.90
C ALA A 170 -2.10 7.52 -7.70
N GLN A 171 -2.72 8.43 -8.41
CA GLN A 171 -2.04 9.57 -9.02
C GLN A 171 -1.80 10.63 -7.95
N ILE A 172 -0.53 10.89 -7.57
CA ILE A 172 -0.20 11.74 -6.44
C ILE A 172 0.45 13.05 -6.91
N VAL A 173 -0.09 14.18 -6.46
CA VAL A 173 0.56 15.48 -6.54
C VAL A 173 1.44 15.65 -5.30
N LYS A 174 2.77 15.69 -5.49
CA LYS A 174 3.75 15.77 -4.40
C LYS A 174 4.40 17.15 -4.35
N LYS A 175 4.84 17.51 -3.15
CA LYS A 175 5.76 18.62 -2.90
C LYS A 175 6.97 18.11 -2.12
N ASP A 176 8.07 18.87 -2.17
CA ASP A 176 9.24 18.56 -1.35
C ASP A 176 8.93 18.73 0.13
N CYS A 177 9.64 17.96 0.97
CA CYS A 177 9.51 18.08 2.42
C CYS A 177 9.79 19.52 2.86
N PHE A 178 8.96 20.03 3.76
CA PHE A 178 9.04 21.39 4.31
C PHE A 178 8.86 22.55 3.30
N ALA A 179 8.79 22.29 2.00
CA ALA A 179 8.51 23.31 1.01
C ALA A 179 7.05 23.82 1.12
N GLN A 180 6.84 25.07 0.75
CA GLN A 180 5.48 25.59 0.54
C GLN A 180 4.89 25.00 -0.74
N ILE A 181 3.57 24.93 -0.80
CA ILE A 181 2.87 24.52 -2.01
C ILE A 181 3.03 25.64 -3.05
N THR A 182 3.59 25.32 -4.21
CA THR A 182 3.73 26.28 -5.31
C THR A 182 2.42 26.46 -6.07
N THR A 183 2.27 27.57 -6.76
CA THR A 183 1.09 27.83 -7.62
C THR A 183 0.90 26.73 -8.68
N GLU A 184 1.99 26.22 -9.26
CA GLU A 184 1.93 25.13 -10.22
C GLU A 184 1.40 23.84 -9.58
N THR A 185 1.92 23.49 -8.41
CA THR A 185 1.52 22.28 -7.68
C THR A 185 0.07 22.34 -7.24
N ILE A 186 -0.40 23.49 -6.73
CA ILE A 186 -1.81 23.65 -6.32
C ILE A 186 -2.75 23.61 -7.52
N ASN A 187 -2.38 24.18 -8.65
CA ASN A 187 -3.20 24.14 -9.86
C ASN A 187 -3.37 22.70 -10.38
N LYS A 188 -2.29 21.90 -10.42
CA LYS A 188 -2.38 20.46 -10.74
C LYS A 188 -3.32 19.71 -9.79
N ASN A 189 -3.27 20.04 -8.50
CA ASN A 189 -4.17 19.45 -7.51
C ASN A 189 -5.63 19.82 -7.77
N ILE A 190 -5.90 21.10 -8.04
CA ILE A 190 -7.24 21.60 -8.36
C ILE A 190 -7.79 20.93 -9.63
N GLU A 191 -6.98 20.72 -10.66
CA GLU A 191 -7.39 19.99 -11.86
C GLU A 191 -7.87 18.56 -11.53
N LEU A 192 -7.15 17.85 -10.68
CA LEU A 192 -7.55 16.52 -10.23
C LEU A 192 -8.81 16.51 -9.36
N ILE A 193 -8.97 17.53 -8.50
CA ILE A 193 -10.18 17.74 -7.70
C ILE A 193 -11.39 17.93 -8.63
N LYS A 194 -11.28 18.80 -9.62
CA LYS A 194 -12.37 19.07 -10.58
C LYS A 194 -12.71 17.89 -11.48
N ALA A 195 -11.71 17.06 -11.80
CA ALA A 195 -11.90 15.87 -12.63
C ALA A 195 -12.49 14.67 -11.85
N ALA A 196 -12.53 14.75 -10.52
CA ALA A 196 -13.03 13.67 -9.69
C ALA A 196 -14.56 13.71 -9.55
N ASN A 197 -15.19 12.52 -9.50
CA ASN A 197 -16.63 12.43 -9.23
C ASN A 197 -17.00 12.91 -7.82
N PHE A 198 -16.08 12.79 -6.88
CA PHE A 198 -16.16 13.39 -5.56
C PHE A 198 -14.76 13.52 -4.95
N THR A 199 -14.64 14.39 -3.95
CA THR A 199 -13.41 14.59 -3.18
C THR A 199 -13.64 14.20 -1.74
N VAL A 200 -12.64 13.57 -1.11
CA VAL A 200 -12.62 13.25 0.31
C VAL A 200 -11.58 14.13 0.99
N LEU A 201 -11.99 14.96 1.92
CA LEU A 201 -11.11 15.73 2.79
C LEU A 201 -10.94 14.96 4.10
N CYS A 202 -9.75 14.41 4.31
CA CYS A 202 -9.43 13.61 5.49
C CYS A 202 -9.26 14.48 6.74
N ASN A 203 -9.34 13.84 7.92
CA ASN A 203 -9.16 14.47 9.23
C ASN A 203 -7.68 14.81 9.49
N ILE A 204 -7.15 15.83 8.78
CA ILE A 204 -5.75 16.25 8.84
C ILE A 204 -5.55 17.45 9.78
N PHE A 205 -4.32 17.58 10.29
CA PHE A 205 -3.86 18.79 10.99
C PHE A 205 -3.45 19.87 9.97
N TYR A 206 -3.81 21.10 10.23
CA TYR A 206 -3.52 22.24 9.36
C TYR A 206 -2.42 23.13 9.94
N GLY A 207 -1.41 23.37 9.13
CA GLY A 207 -0.36 24.36 9.35
C GLY A 207 -0.24 25.27 8.12
N ASN A 208 0.64 26.27 8.18
CA ASN A 208 0.85 27.20 7.05
C ASN A 208 1.30 26.50 5.76
N ASN A 209 1.92 25.32 5.87
CA ASN A 209 2.47 24.58 4.72
C ASN A 209 1.43 23.74 3.96
N ASN A 210 0.23 23.54 4.49
CA ASN A 210 -0.82 22.72 3.87
C ASN A 210 -2.20 23.41 3.85
N LEU A 211 -2.30 24.64 4.30
CA LEU A 211 -3.55 25.41 4.31
C LEU A 211 -4.16 25.55 2.91
N ASP A 212 -3.32 25.58 1.86
CA ASP A 212 -3.77 25.65 0.49
C ASP A 212 -4.52 24.38 0.03
N ASN A 213 -4.31 23.23 0.68
CA ASN A 213 -5.12 22.04 0.45
C ASN A 213 -6.57 22.24 0.90
N LEU A 214 -6.78 22.92 2.04
CA LEU A 214 -8.12 23.28 2.49
C LEU A 214 -8.80 24.26 1.53
N LYS A 215 -8.06 25.27 1.03
CA LYS A 215 -8.59 26.18 0.02
C LYS A 215 -8.92 25.45 -1.30
N ALA A 216 -8.11 24.47 -1.70
CA ALA A 216 -8.38 23.69 -2.89
C ALA A 216 -9.66 22.85 -2.79
N ALA A 217 -10.04 22.38 -1.58
CA ALA A 217 -11.27 21.62 -1.35
C ALA A 217 -12.54 22.39 -1.79
N PHE A 218 -12.52 23.73 -1.77
CA PHE A 218 -13.63 24.54 -2.28
C PHE A 218 -13.92 24.32 -3.76
N GLN A 219 -12.97 23.77 -4.52
CA GLN A 219 -13.12 23.52 -5.96
C GLN A 219 -13.78 22.18 -6.28
N ALA A 220 -14.00 21.33 -5.28
CA ALA A 220 -14.68 20.05 -5.46
C ALA A 220 -16.15 20.26 -5.87
N GLU A 221 -16.65 19.43 -6.77
CA GLU A 221 -18.08 19.42 -7.15
C GLU A 221 -18.92 18.75 -6.06
N LYS A 222 -18.42 17.65 -5.49
CA LYS A 222 -18.97 16.95 -4.34
C LYS A 222 -17.86 16.71 -3.34
N LEU A 223 -18.08 17.05 -2.09
CA LEU A 223 -17.08 16.95 -1.05
C LEU A 223 -17.58 16.17 0.15
N ILE A 224 -16.84 15.15 0.53
CA ILE A 224 -17.02 14.42 1.78
C ILE A 224 -15.93 14.90 2.73
N VAL A 225 -16.33 15.46 3.86
CA VAL A 225 -15.44 15.93 4.92
C VAL A 225 -15.45 14.91 6.04
N LEU A 226 -14.27 14.37 6.36
CA LEU A 226 -14.10 13.45 7.48
C LEU A 226 -13.67 14.21 8.72
N GLU A 227 -14.48 14.15 9.77
CA GLU A 227 -14.21 14.81 11.04
C GLU A 227 -14.26 13.81 12.19
N ASP A 228 -13.11 13.33 12.64
CA ASP A 228 -12.94 12.49 13.82
C ASP A 228 -12.55 13.34 15.04
N GLN A 229 -11.94 14.51 14.80
CA GLN A 229 -11.56 15.51 15.79
C GLN A 229 -12.02 16.87 15.31
N LYS A 230 -12.44 17.73 16.25
CA LYS A 230 -12.88 19.08 15.92
C LYS A 230 -11.77 19.90 15.26
N ILE A 231 -12.15 20.80 14.36
CA ILE A 231 -11.19 21.61 13.61
C ILE A 231 -10.31 22.47 14.53
N GLU A 232 -10.85 22.95 15.63
CA GLU A 232 -10.13 23.78 16.59
C GLU A 232 -8.94 23.05 17.23
N GLU A 233 -9.00 21.73 17.35
CA GLU A 233 -7.93 20.90 17.89
C GLU A 233 -6.83 20.59 16.84
N ARG A 234 -7.13 20.81 15.57
CA ARG A 234 -6.27 20.52 14.41
C ARG A 234 -5.71 21.77 13.72
N ASP A 235 -6.09 22.95 14.18
CA ASP A 235 -5.70 24.24 13.60
C ASP A 235 -4.43 24.79 14.25
N HIS A 236 -3.34 24.80 13.51
CA HIS A 236 -2.06 25.41 13.86
C HIS A 236 -1.77 26.63 12.95
N THR A 237 -2.84 27.38 12.56
CA THR A 237 -2.75 28.51 11.64
C THR A 237 -3.32 29.80 12.22
N ASP A 238 -3.36 29.91 13.54
CA ASP A 238 -3.94 31.04 14.27
C ASP A 238 -5.42 31.31 13.87
N GLY A 239 -6.21 30.23 13.77
CA GLY A 239 -7.64 30.30 13.47
C GLY A 239 -8.01 30.40 11.99
N LYS A 240 -7.05 30.51 11.08
CA LYS A 240 -7.32 30.63 9.63
C LYS A 240 -7.93 29.36 9.05
N ALA A 241 -7.43 28.19 9.47
CA ALA A 241 -7.98 26.92 9.03
C ALA A 241 -9.40 26.72 9.57
N THR A 242 -9.64 27.05 10.82
CA THR A 242 -10.97 26.99 11.46
C THR A 242 -11.99 27.84 10.70
N LEU A 243 -11.63 29.06 10.35
CA LEU A 243 -12.52 29.96 9.60
C LEU A 243 -12.87 29.39 8.22
N LEU A 244 -11.87 28.97 7.45
CA LEU A 244 -12.06 28.36 6.12
C LEU A 244 -12.87 27.05 6.21
N TYR A 245 -12.58 26.22 7.18
CA TYR A 245 -13.28 24.95 7.39
C TYR A 245 -14.78 25.16 7.68
N LYS A 246 -15.12 26.11 8.56
CA LYS A 246 -16.52 26.46 8.86
C LYS A 246 -17.24 26.99 7.61
N GLN A 247 -16.60 27.84 6.83
CA GLN A 247 -17.15 28.31 5.55
C GLN A 247 -17.36 27.16 4.55
N LEU A 248 -16.45 26.18 4.54
CA LEU A 248 -16.57 25.00 3.68
C LEU A 248 -17.79 24.15 4.06
N LEU A 249 -18.04 23.95 5.35
CA LEU A 249 -19.18 23.18 5.85
C LEU A 249 -20.55 23.82 5.57
N GLU A 250 -20.61 25.12 5.31
CA GLU A 250 -21.86 25.83 4.95
C GLU A 250 -22.28 25.59 3.48
N MET A 251 -21.45 24.91 2.68
CA MET A 251 -21.77 24.67 1.27
C MET A 251 -22.65 23.44 1.10
N ASP A 252 -23.71 23.53 0.31
CA ASP A 252 -24.68 22.43 0.04
C ASP A 252 -24.04 21.15 -0.53
N LYS A 253 -22.88 21.27 -1.17
CA LYS A 253 -22.14 20.15 -1.77
C LYS A 253 -21.34 19.32 -0.75
N VAL A 254 -21.32 19.70 0.51
CA VAL A 254 -20.51 19.08 1.57
C VAL A 254 -21.35 18.11 2.38
N VAL A 255 -20.79 16.92 2.54
CA VAL A 255 -21.32 15.89 3.43
C VAL A 255 -20.29 15.67 4.54
N LEU A 256 -20.69 15.96 5.79
CA LEU A 256 -19.86 15.72 6.97
C LEU A 256 -20.13 14.35 7.53
N MET A 257 -19.09 13.57 7.82
CA MET A 257 -19.18 12.28 8.50
C MET A 257 -17.85 11.95 9.19
N THR A 258 -17.85 10.94 10.04
CA THR A 258 -16.62 10.39 10.62
C THR A 258 -15.93 9.41 9.68
N THR A 259 -14.64 9.16 9.91
CA THR A 259 -13.90 8.14 9.13
C THR A 259 -14.52 6.73 9.24
N PRO A 260 -14.95 6.24 10.43
CA PRO A 260 -15.68 4.96 10.52
C PRO A 260 -16.97 4.92 9.70
N GLU A 261 -17.79 5.98 9.72
CA GLU A 261 -19.03 6.06 8.92
C GLU A 261 -18.72 6.02 7.43
N PHE A 262 -17.69 6.73 6.97
CA PHE A 262 -17.25 6.68 5.58
C PHE A 262 -16.86 5.25 5.17
N ILE A 263 -16.05 4.57 5.98
CA ILE A 263 -15.61 3.20 5.71
C ILE A 263 -16.80 2.24 5.66
N GLN A 264 -17.74 2.36 6.60
CA GLN A 264 -18.97 1.55 6.62
C GLN A 264 -19.85 1.80 5.38
N CYS A 265 -19.98 3.07 4.96
CA CYS A 265 -20.70 3.43 3.74
C CYS A 265 -20.04 2.79 2.51
N MET A 266 -18.70 2.82 2.44
CA MET A 266 -17.97 2.17 1.34
C MET A 266 -18.16 0.65 1.34
N GLU A 267 -18.24 -0.01 2.49
CA GLU A 267 -18.49 -1.45 2.61
C GLU A 267 -19.89 -1.88 2.17
N GLN A 268 -20.88 -1.05 2.40
CA GLN A 268 -22.27 -1.33 1.95
C GLN A 268 -22.44 -1.19 0.43
N HIS A 269 -21.55 -0.46 -0.22
CA HIS A 269 -21.55 -0.22 -1.66
C HIS A 269 -20.51 -1.07 -2.43
N LEU A 270 -19.74 -1.89 -1.74
CA LEU A 270 -18.82 -2.91 -2.26
C LEU A 270 -19.48 -4.30 -2.27
#